data_1a9b62b9992239f3eff5e943ed8d7501
#
_entry.id   1a9b62b9992239f3eff5e943ed8d7501
#
_cell.length_a   1.000
_cell.length_b   1.000
_cell.length_c   1.000
_cell.angle_alpha   90.00
_cell.angle_beta   90.00
_cell.angle_gamma   90.00
#
_symmetry.space_group_name_H-M   'P 1'
#
loop_
_entity.id
_entity.type
_entity.pdbx_description
1 polymer ?
#
loop_
_entity_poly.entity_id
_entity_poly.type
_entity_poly.pdbx_seq_one_letter_code
_entity_poly.pdbx_strand_id
1 'polypeptide(L)'
;MMRIRPGTDADFTAILDVQQAAFGEYTNLYETSAWTAETLESLKQDAREKRILVAEADGAVVGSVRFWTVAGVCVIRLLSVNPAHQKQGVGKALIREIERVTTDAHKFYACTMLRTARNVKFFLNLGYKAETVLPNHYHHLDLICFAKYR
;
A
#
# COMPACT_ATOMS: atom_id res chain seq x y z
N MET A 1 17.52 5.84 10.98
CA MET A 1 17.55 4.42 10.58
C MET A 1 16.12 3.91 10.44
N MET A 2 15.85 3.22 9.37
CA MET A 2 14.50 2.70 9.07
C MET A 2 14.38 1.24 9.49
N ARG A 3 13.22 0.89 10.05
CA ARG A 3 12.91 -0.47 10.47
C ARG A 3 11.51 -0.84 9.95
N ILE A 4 11.39 -2.02 9.35
CA ILE A 4 10.09 -2.57 8.93
C ILE A 4 9.67 -3.59 10.00
N ARG A 5 8.46 -3.46 10.48
CA ARG A 5 7.92 -4.37 11.51
C ARG A 5 6.41 -4.52 11.38
N PRO A 6 5.82 -5.57 11.98
CA PRO A 6 4.36 -5.68 12.03
C PRO A 6 3.74 -4.47 12.75
N GLY A 7 2.62 -4.00 12.24
CA GLY A 7 1.84 -2.96 12.90
C GLY A 7 1.06 -3.54 14.07
N THR A 8 0.90 -2.75 15.12
CA THR A 8 0.11 -3.10 16.31
C THR A 8 -1.00 -2.07 16.52
N ASP A 9 -1.89 -2.35 17.46
CA ASP A 9 -2.97 -1.41 17.81
C ASP A 9 -2.46 -0.02 18.14
N ALA A 10 -1.29 0.07 18.76
CA ALA A 10 -0.68 1.35 19.11
C ALA A 10 -0.27 2.17 17.89
N ASP A 11 -0.17 1.55 16.72
CA ASP A 11 0.24 2.23 15.49
C ASP A 11 -0.94 2.79 14.69
N PHE A 12 -2.18 2.43 15.01
CA PHE A 12 -3.33 2.70 14.14
C PHE A 12 -3.54 4.19 13.87
N THR A 13 -3.46 5.03 14.88
CA THR A 13 -3.59 6.49 14.69
C THR A 13 -2.52 7.02 13.75
N ALA A 14 -1.27 6.59 13.94
CA ALA A 14 -0.16 7.00 13.09
C ALA A 14 -0.32 6.48 11.65
N ILE A 15 -0.85 5.27 11.47
CA ILE A 15 -1.14 4.73 10.15
C ILE A 15 -2.16 5.59 9.41
N LEU A 16 -3.24 6.00 10.08
CA LEU A 16 -4.24 6.88 9.48
C LEU A 16 -3.63 8.22 9.08
N ASP A 17 -2.79 8.80 9.94
CA ASP A 17 -2.12 10.07 9.64
C ASP A 17 -1.22 9.95 8.41
N VAL A 18 -0.46 8.86 8.30
CA VAL A 18 0.40 8.61 7.15
C VAL A 18 -0.42 8.44 5.88
N GLN A 19 -1.54 7.70 5.94
CA GLN A 19 -2.42 7.52 4.80
C GLN A 19 -3.00 8.84 4.32
N GLN A 20 -3.48 9.67 5.23
CA GLN A 20 -4.04 10.97 4.88
C GLN A 20 -2.97 11.88 4.25
N ALA A 21 -1.77 11.89 4.81
CA ALA A 21 -0.68 12.68 4.26
C ALA A 21 -0.24 12.18 2.88
N ALA A 22 -0.13 10.86 2.71
CA ALA A 22 0.33 10.27 1.46
C ALA A 22 -0.68 10.43 0.32
N PHE A 23 -1.97 10.25 0.62
CA PHE A 23 -3.02 10.27 -0.39
C PHE A 23 -3.67 11.65 -0.56
N GLY A 24 -3.34 12.59 0.32
CA GLY A 24 -3.86 13.95 0.24
C GLY A 24 -3.55 14.65 -1.07
N GLU A 25 -2.45 14.28 -1.74
CA GLU A 25 -2.10 14.83 -3.04
C GLU A 25 -3.13 14.49 -4.13
N TYR A 26 -3.97 13.47 -3.91
CA TYR A 26 -4.98 13.04 -4.87
C TYR A 26 -6.35 13.68 -4.63
N THR A 27 -6.53 14.43 -3.57
CA THR A 27 -7.83 14.96 -3.15
C THR A 27 -8.50 15.79 -4.24
N ASN A 28 -7.73 16.57 -5.00
CA ASN A 28 -8.24 17.41 -6.06
C ASN A 28 -8.22 16.76 -7.44
N LEU A 29 -7.69 15.53 -7.55
CA LEU A 29 -7.54 14.82 -8.82
C LEU A 29 -8.61 13.76 -9.01
N TYR A 30 -9.13 13.20 -7.92
CA TYR A 30 -10.10 12.10 -7.95
C TYR A 30 -11.21 12.37 -6.95
N GLU A 31 -12.45 12.02 -7.33
CA GLU A 31 -13.63 12.33 -6.53
C GLU A 31 -13.65 11.58 -5.20
N THR A 32 -13.45 10.28 -5.24
CA THR A 32 -13.47 9.45 -4.03
C THR A 32 -12.49 8.30 -4.13
N SER A 33 -12.12 7.79 -2.96
CA SER A 33 -11.36 6.54 -2.90
C SER A 33 -11.46 5.95 -1.50
N ALA A 34 -10.94 4.73 -1.35
CA ALA A 34 -11.01 3.99 -0.10
C ALA A 34 -10.37 4.74 1.07
N TRP A 35 -9.33 5.54 0.84
CA TRP A 35 -8.63 6.21 1.94
C TRP A 35 -9.44 7.36 2.57
N THR A 36 -10.34 8.02 1.81
CA THR A 36 -11.15 9.12 2.35
C THR A 36 -12.22 8.63 3.29
N ALA A 37 -12.65 7.38 3.15
CA ALA A 37 -13.65 6.76 4.01
C ALA A 37 -13.04 6.01 5.20
N GLU A 38 -11.71 5.94 5.27
CA GLU A 38 -11.03 5.18 6.32
C GLU A 38 -11.18 5.85 7.67
N THR A 39 -11.60 5.06 8.66
CA THR A 39 -11.72 5.50 10.06
C THR A 39 -10.91 4.57 10.95
N LEU A 40 -10.74 4.94 12.22
CA LEU A 40 -10.08 4.07 13.19
C LEU A 40 -10.82 2.72 13.30
N GLU A 41 -12.15 2.74 13.28
CA GLU A 41 -12.95 1.51 13.34
C GLU A 41 -12.77 0.64 12.10
N SER A 42 -12.76 1.22 10.91
CA SER A 42 -12.54 0.44 9.69
C SER A 42 -11.13 -0.14 9.64
N LEU A 43 -10.14 0.57 10.14
CA LEU A 43 -8.76 0.06 10.25
C LEU A 43 -8.68 -1.10 11.24
N LYS A 44 -9.31 -0.97 12.40
CA LYS A 44 -9.37 -2.06 13.39
C LYS A 44 -10.02 -3.31 12.81
N GLN A 45 -11.12 -3.13 12.08
CA GLN A 45 -11.81 -4.25 11.42
C GLN A 45 -10.90 -4.90 10.37
N ASP A 46 -10.24 -4.10 9.57
CA ASP A 46 -9.34 -4.57 8.53
C ASP A 46 -8.16 -5.35 9.11
N ALA A 47 -7.64 -4.90 10.26
CA ALA A 47 -6.51 -5.53 10.94
C ALA A 47 -6.84 -6.94 11.47
N ARG A 48 -8.12 -7.28 11.63
CA ARG A 48 -8.54 -8.63 12.04
C ARG A 48 -8.42 -9.63 10.89
N GLU A 49 -8.51 -9.16 9.66
CA GLU A 49 -8.56 -10.02 8.47
C GLU A 49 -7.27 -9.94 7.64
N LYS A 50 -6.50 -8.88 7.79
CA LYS A 50 -5.32 -8.60 6.97
C LYS A 50 -4.10 -8.37 7.85
N ARG A 51 -2.95 -8.57 7.25
CA ARG A 51 -1.67 -8.25 7.90
C ARG A 51 -1.29 -6.81 7.59
N ILE A 52 -0.60 -6.17 8.53
CA ILE A 52 -0.15 -4.80 8.41
C ILE A 52 1.34 -4.76 8.71
N LEU A 53 2.10 -4.11 7.83
CA LEU A 53 3.49 -3.74 8.12
C LEU A 53 3.58 -2.22 8.22
N VAL A 54 4.44 -1.76 9.11
CA VAL A 54 4.78 -0.35 9.24
C VAL A 54 6.28 -0.16 9.04
N ALA A 55 6.64 1.00 8.50
CA ALA A 55 8.01 1.46 8.45
C ALA A 55 8.17 2.52 9.53
N GLU A 56 9.18 2.33 10.37
CA GLU A 56 9.51 3.23 11.46
C GLU A 56 10.85 3.87 11.20
N ALA A 57 10.91 5.18 11.32
CA ALA A 57 12.14 5.93 11.20
C ALA A 57 12.23 6.90 12.38
N ASP A 58 13.32 6.85 13.11
CA ASP A 58 13.58 7.72 14.27
C ASP A 58 12.43 7.67 15.29
N GLY A 59 11.88 6.49 15.51
CA GLY A 59 10.82 6.27 16.50
C GLY A 59 9.41 6.63 16.04
N ALA A 60 9.23 7.03 14.77
CA ALA A 60 7.93 7.42 14.23
C ALA A 60 7.54 6.52 13.05
N VAL A 61 6.25 6.21 12.93
CA VAL A 61 5.73 5.51 11.75
C VAL A 61 5.72 6.47 10.57
N VAL A 62 6.42 6.09 9.50
CA VAL A 62 6.55 6.91 8.28
C VAL A 62 5.95 6.23 7.05
N GLY A 63 5.54 5.00 7.16
CA GLY A 63 4.88 4.26 6.07
C GLY A 63 4.12 3.07 6.59
N SER A 64 3.17 2.58 5.79
CA SER A 64 2.42 1.37 6.10
C SER A 64 1.90 0.71 4.83
N VAL A 65 1.54 -0.57 4.96
CA VAL A 65 0.95 -1.34 3.87
C VAL A 65 0.11 -2.47 4.49
N ARG A 66 -0.94 -2.88 3.78
CA ARG A 66 -1.78 -4.00 4.16
C ARG A 66 -1.69 -5.09 3.11
N PHE A 67 -1.78 -6.34 3.54
CA PHE A 67 -1.72 -7.46 2.62
C PHE A 67 -2.37 -8.70 3.22
N TRP A 68 -2.84 -9.58 2.35
CA TRP A 68 -3.42 -10.86 2.74
C TRP A 68 -3.28 -11.84 1.58
N THR A 69 -3.38 -13.14 1.87
CA THR A 69 -3.23 -14.18 0.86
C THR A 69 -4.54 -14.95 0.70
N VAL A 70 -4.99 -15.08 -0.53
CA VAL A 70 -6.17 -15.87 -0.91
C VAL A 70 -5.78 -16.77 -2.07
N ALA A 71 -5.95 -18.08 -1.92
CA ALA A 71 -5.67 -19.06 -2.97
C ALA A 71 -4.28 -18.88 -3.61
N GLY A 72 -3.29 -18.59 -2.78
CA GLY A 72 -1.90 -18.41 -3.25
C GLY A 72 -1.60 -17.04 -3.86
N VAL A 73 -2.57 -16.12 -3.84
CA VAL A 73 -2.35 -14.74 -4.32
C VAL A 73 -2.24 -13.80 -3.12
N CYS A 74 -1.10 -13.15 -2.99
CA CYS A 74 -0.91 -12.10 -1.99
C CYS A 74 -1.39 -10.78 -2.56
N VAL A 75 -2.48 -10.26 -2.02
CA VAL A 75 -3.03 -8.97 -2.41
C VAL A 75 -2.43 -7.88 -1.55
N ILE A 76 -1.89 -6.85 -2.17
CA ILE A 76 -1.21 -5.73 -1.50
C ILE A 76 -2.07 -4.49 -1.69
N ARG A 77 -2.39 -3.79 -0.59
CA ARG A 77 -3.23 -2.60 -0.64
C ARG A 77 -2.74 -1.51 0.30
N LEU A 78 -3.16 -0.30 0.01
CA LEU A 78 -2.95 0.87 0.87
C LEU A 78 -1.50 1.07 1.27
N LEU A 79 -0.60 0.87 0.31
CA LEU A 79 0.79 1.26 0.49
C LEU A 79 0.86 2.78 0.58
N SER A 80 1.32 3.29 1.71
CA SER A 80 1.42 4.72 1.94
C SER A 80 2.75 5.07 2.60
N VAL A 81 3.35 6.17 2.16
CA VAL A 81 4.59 6.69 2.72
C VAL A 81 4.40 8.18 2.94
N ASN A 82 4.75 8.64 4.14
CA ASN A 82 4.69 10.06 4.46
C ASN A 82 5.50 10.85 3.40
N PRO A 83 4.92 11.91 2.80
CA PRO A 83 5.61 12.67 1.75
C PRO A 83 7.01 13.14 2.12
N ALA A 84 7.25 13.45 3.40
CA ALA A 84 8.57 13.87 3.87
C ALA A 84 9.61 12.75 3.78
N HIS A 85 9.18 11.50 3.65
CA HIS A 85 10.05 10.33 3.61
C HIS A 85 9.97 9.57 2.29
N GLN A 86 9.30 10.12 1.29
CA GLN A 86 9.27 9.53 -0.05
C GLN A 86 10.65 9.62 -0.71
N LYS A 87 10.89 8.73 -1.70
CA LYS A 87 12.16 8.62 -2.43
C LYS A 87 13.35 8.20 -1.55
N GLN A 88 13.07 7.64 -0.37
CA GLN A 88 14.10 7.13 0.54
C GLN A 88 14.08 5.58 0.62
N GLY A 89 13.32 4.93 -0.26
CA GLY A 89 13.24 3.48 -0.29
C GLY A 89 12.27 2.87 0.71
N VAL A 90 11.41 3.64 1.35
CA VAL A 90 10.45 3.14 2.35
C VAL A 90 9.43 2.20 1.70
N GLY A 91 8.81 2.63 0.60
CA GLY A 91 7.83 1.80 -0.11
C GLY A 91 8.45 0.50 -0.63
N LYS A 92 9.64 0.60 -1.20
CA LYS A 92 10.39 -0.57 -1.67
C LYS A 92 10.65 -1.55 -0.53
N ALA A 93 11.08 -1.05 0.62
CA ALA A 93 11.37 -1.90 1.78
C ALA A 93 10.12 -2.61 2.28
N LEU A 94 8.98 -1.93 2.29
CA LEU A 94 7.69 -2.54 2.69
C LEU A 94 7.29 -3.66 1.74
N ILE A 95 7.38 -3.43 0.43
CA ILE A 95 7.03 -4.45 -0.57
C ILE A 95 7.99 -5.65 -0.47
N ARG A 96 9.29 -5.40 -0.34
CA ARG A 96 10.28 -6.48 -0.22
C ARG A 96 10.03 -7.33 1.03
N GLU A 97 9.63 -6.70 2.14
CA GLU A 97 9.30 -7.44 3.35
C GLU A 97 8.06 -8.32 3.16
N ILE A 98 7.02 -7.82 2.47
CA ILE A 98 5.86 -8.65 2.12
C ILE A 98 6.31 -9.88 1.33
N GLU A 99 7.14 -9.70 0.33
CA GLU A 99 7.64 -10.80 -0.49
C GLU A 99 8.44 -11.80 0.34
N ARG A 100 9.19 -11.32 1.31
CA ARG A 100 10.00 -12.17 2.18
C ARG A 100 9.17 -13.02 3.13
N VAL A 101 8.14 -12.42 3.76
CA VAL A 101 7.36 -13.09 4.80
C VAL A 101 6.19 -13.92 4.26
N THR A 102 5.80 -13.71 3.01
CA THR A 102 4.67 -14.40 2.41
C THR A 102 5.15 -15.55 1.56
N THR A 103 5.48 -16.67 2.23
CA THR A 103 6.11 -17.83 1.59
C THR A 103 5.12 -18.75 0.88
N ASP A 104 3.83 -18.62 1.16
CA ASP A 104 2.76 -19.44 0.60
C ASP A 104 2.11 -18.85 -0.66
N ALA A 105 2.59 -17.71 -1.12
CA ALA A 105 2.06 -17.05 -2.31
C ALA A 105 2.88 -17.37 -3.56
N HIS A 106 2.20 -17.67 -4.66
CA HIS A 106 2.83 -17.80 -5.98
C HIS A 106 2.70 -16.53 -6.81
N LYS A 107 1.87 -15.58 -6.35
CA LYS A 107 1.60 -14.34 -7.05
C LYS A 107 1.43 -13.21 -6.04
N PHE A 108 2.06 -12.07 -6.33
CA PHE A 108 1.87 -10.82 -5.59
C PHE A 108 1.12 -9.86 -6.51
N TYR A 109 0.08 -9.21 -6.00
CA TYR A 109 -0.86 -8.44 -6.81
C TYR A 109 -1.16 -7.10 -6.15
N ALA A 110 -0.99 -6.02 -6.91
CA ALA A 110 -1.24 -4.66 -6.42
C ALA A 110 -1.78 -3.79 -7.54
N CYS A 111 -2.77 -2.95 -7.22
CA CYS A 111 -3.33 -1.99 -8.17
C CYS A 111 -3.03 -0.58 -7.72
N THR A 112 -2.82 0.32 -8.68
CA THR A 112 -2.60 1.73 -8.42
C THR A 112 -3.28 2.57 -9.50
N MET A 113 -3.27 3.88 -9.35
CA MET A 113 -3.89 4.80 -10.28
C MET A 113 -3.13 4.83 -11.60
N LEU A 114 -3.83 4.51 -12.69
CA LEU A 114 -3.25 4.40 -14.02
C LEU A 114 -2.52 5.68 -14.45
N ARG A 115 -3.07 6.85 -14.08
CA ARG A 115 -2.54 8.13 -14.53
C ARG A 115 -1.46 8.72 -13.64
N THR A 116 -1.06 8.01 -12.60
CA THR A 116 0.03 8.44 -11.72
C THR A 116 1.31 7.72 -12.13
N ALA A 117 2.07 8.35 -13.03
CA ALA A 117 3.27 7.75 -13.61
C ALA A 117 4.28 7.30 -12.56
N ARG A 118 4.42 8.06 -11.47
CA ARG A 118 5.31 7.72 -10.36
C ARG A 118 4.99 6.34 -9.76
N ASN A 119 3.70 6.07 -9.53
CA ASN A 119 3.27 4.81 -8.94
C ASN A 119 3.46 3.65 -9.93
N VAL A 120 3.17 3.87 -11.19
CA VAL A 120 3.38 2.88 -12.25
C VAL A 120 4.86 2.50 -12.33
N LYS A 121 5.73 3.50 -12.39
CA LYS A 121 7.18 3.29 -12.43
C LYS A 121 7.68 2.54 -11.19
N PHE A 122 7.11 2.85 -10.02
CA PHE A 122 7.47 2.20 -8.76
C PHE A 122 7.33 0.69 -8.85
N PHE A 123 6.17 0.20 -9.30
CA PHE A 123 5.94 -1.24 -9.42
C PHE A 123 6.78 -1.89 -10.52
N LEU A 124 6.94 -1.21 -11.65
CA LEU A 124 7.80 -1.72 -12.72
C LEU A 124 9.24 -1.90 -12.24
N ASN A 125 9.76 -0.94 -11.48
CA ASN A 125 11.12 -1.01 -10.95
C ASN A 125 11.31 -2.13 -9.93
N LEU A 126 10.23 -2.61 -9.30
CA LEU A 126 10.29 -3.73 -8.36
C LEU A 126 10.16 -5.10 -9.03
N GLY A 127 10.03 -5.12 -10.36
CA GLY A 127 9.90 -6.34 -11.12
C GLY A 127 8.46 -6.80 -11.34
N TYR A 128 7.48 -5.97 -11.00
CA TYR A 128 6.08 -6.25 -11.29
C TYR A 128 5.78 -5.92 -12.74
N LYS A 129 4.84 -6.64 -13.31
CA LYS A 129 4.39 -6.44 -14.68
C LYS A 129 2.91 -6.04 -14.69
N ALA A 130 2.54 -5.16 -15.60
CA ALA A 130 1.14 -4.79 -15.78
C ALA A 130 0.35 -6.02 -16.25
N GLU A 131 -0.76 -6.30 -15.58
CA GLU A 131 -1.58 -7.46 -15.88
C GLU A 131 -2.95 -7.06 -16.40
N THR A 132 -3.57 -6.03 -15.84
CA THR A 132 -4.88 -5.58 -16.28
C THR A 132 -5.11 -4.11 -15.94
N VAL A 133 -6.09 -3.53 -16.61
CA VAL A 133 -6.58 -2.19 -16.33
C VAL A 133 -8.05 -2.30 -15.94
N LEU A 134 -8.45 -1.57 -14.90
CA LEU A 134 -9.83 -1.48 -14.44
C LEU A 134 -10.32 -0.05 -14.71
N PRO A 135 -10.92 0.20 -15.89
CA PRO A 135 -11.36 1.56 -16.21
C PRO A 135 -12.58 1.95 -15.38
N ASN A 136 -12.59 3.19 -14.92
CA ASN A 136 -13.69 3.76 -14.17
C ASN A 136 -14.13 2.88 -12.99
N HIS A 137 -13.17 2.27 -12.30
CA HIS A 137 -13.42 1.31 -11.22
C HIS A 137 -14.09 1.96 -10.00
N TYR A 138 -13.64 3.18 -9.66
CA TYR A 138 -14.25 4.01 -8.62
C TYR A 138 -14.50 5.38 -9.23
N HIS A 139 -15.72 5.80 -9.44
CA HIS A 139 -16.10 7.15 -9.92
C HIS A 139 -15.00 7.88 -10.72
N HIS A 140 -14.82 7.50 -11.97
CA HIS A 140 -13.83 8.09 -12.89
C HIS A 140 -12.38 7.83 -12.54
N LEU A 141 -12.11 6.93 -11.61
CA LEU A 141 -10.76 6.52 -11.28
C LEU A 141 -10.39 5.24 -12.02
N ASP A 142 -9.43 5.35 -12.92
CA ASP A 142 -8.89 4.19 -13.64
C ASP A 142 -7.74 3.58 -12.84
N LEU A 143 -7.74 2.25 -12.70
CA LEU A 143 -6.67 1.51 -12.03
C LEU A 143 -5.89 0.68 -13.03
N ILE A 144 -4.59 0.54 -12.76
CA ILE A 144 -3.73 -0.44 -13.40
C ILE A 144 -3.26 -1.42 -12.33
N CYS A 145 -3.34 -2.71 -12.63
CA CYS A 145 -2.98 -3.76 -11.69
C CYS A 145 -1.73 -4.48 -12.15
N PHE A 146 -0.83 -4.68 -11.22
CA PHE A 146 0.48 -5.29 -11.43
C PHE A 146 0.56 -6.62 -10.73
N ALA A 147 1.30 -7.55 -11.32
CA ALA A 147 1.55 -8.85 -10.75
C ALA A 147 3.03 -9.21 -10.82
N LYS A 148 3.47 -9.95 -9.81
CA LYS A 148 4.79 -10.57 -9.78
C LYS A 148 4.59 -12.03 -9.39
N TYR A 149 5.08 -12.92 -10.21
CA TYR A 149 4.95 -14.36 -9.98
C TYR A 149 6.23 -14.91 -9.36
N ARG A 150 6.06 -15.89 -8.49
CA ARG A 150 7.19 -16.57 -7.85
C ARG A 150 7.19 -18.08 -8.09
#